data_e5c8b7c695c412437f1fc99e914461a0
#
_entry.id   e5c8b7c695c412437f1fc99e914461a0
#
_cell.length_a   1.000
_cell.length_b   1.000
_cell.length_c   1.000
_cell.angle_alpha   90.00
_cell.angle_beta   90.00
_cell.angle_gamma   90.00
#
_symmetry.space_group_name_H-M   'P 1'
#
loop_
_entity.id
_entity.type
_entity.pdbx_description
1 polymer ?
#
loop_
_entity_poly.entity_id
_entity_poly.type
_entity_poly.pdbx_seq_one_letter_code
_entity_poly.pdbx_strand_id
1 'polypeptide(L)'
;AFCRRVTQTLKPIYTETNGGNGYLVVQPAFESFSAEYKIAEAIRAFWKLVNRPNLIIALPVGVLSPSVFGELLSEGVNLGFSSVTSESRIREIAETYLAALESRAAEGKTMGTLCCMAAVEADILDNTLEAEKLNDIFPMLTSQIADCVGSFNQSERMKKLMDAGAKPLRILWM
;
A
#
# COMPACT_ATOMS: atom_id res chain seq x y z
N ALA A 1 -16.66 -14.13 6.52
CA ALA A 1 -16.91 -15.18 5.50
C ALA A 1 -16.50 -14.72 4.09
N PHE A 2 -16.98 -13.56 3.61
CA PHE A 2 -16.77 -13.08 2.23
C PHE A 2 -15.28 -12.95 1.85
N CYS A 3 -14.50 -12.14 2.58
CA CYS A 3 -13.09 -11.90 2.25
C CYS A 3 -12.25 -13.19 2.19
N ARG A 4 -12.52 -14.15 3.10
CA ARG A 4 -11.84 -15.46 3.06
C ARG A 4 -12.15 -16.26 1.80
N ARG A 5 -13.37 -16.19 1.30
CA ARG A 5 -13.77 -16.89 0.06
C ARG A 5 -13.08 -16.25 -1.14
N VAL A 6 -13.15 -14.93 -1.27
CA VAL A 6 -12.52 -14.22 -2.40
C VAL A 6 -11.01 -14.42 -2.40
N THR A 7 -10.32 -14.25 -1.27
CA THR A 7 -8.88 -14.50 -1.19
C THR A 7 -8.52 -15.95 -1.51
N GLN A 8 -9.37 -16.91 -1.16
CA GLN A 8 -9.16 -18.32 -1.53
C GLN A 8 -9.32 -18.55 -3.03
N THR A 9 -10.29 -17.92 -3.69
CA THR A 9 -10.46 -17.98 -5.15
C THR A 9 -9.28 -17.36 -5.89
N LEU A 10 -8.70 -16.26 -5.37
CA LEU A 10 -7.55 -15.58 -5.95
C LEU A 10 -6.21 -16.24 -5.61
N LYS A 11 -6.18 -17.21 -4.69
CA LYS A 11 -4.95 -17.84 -4.21
C LYS A 11 -4.11 -18.50 -5.31
N PRO A 12 -4.64 -19.19 -6.34
CA PRO A 12 -3.83 -19.76 -7.41
C PRO A 12 -3.01 -18.67 -8.11
N ILE A 13 -3.63 -17.56 -8.52
CA ILE A 13 -2.96 -16.42 -9.17
C ILE A 13 -1.88 -15.83 -8.25
N TYR A 14 -2.19 -15.68 -6.96
CA TYR A 14 -1.22 -15.20 -5.97
C TYR A 14 0.00 -16.12 -5.87
N THR A 15 -0.20 -17.43 -5.88
CA THR A 15 0.88 -18.41 -5.76
C THR A 15 1.71 -18.48 -7.04
N GLU A 16 1.07 -18.56 -8.20
CA GLU A 16 1.73 -18.64 -9.51
C GLU A 16 2.59 -17.41 -9.81
N THR A 17 2.14 -16.23 -9.36
CA THR A 17 2.85 -14.95 -9.54
C THR A 17 3.81 -14.62 -8.39
N ASN A 18 4.02 -15.55 -7.44
CA ASN A 18 4.81 -15.31 -6.22
C ASN A 18 4.38 -14.03 -5.49
N GLY A 19 3.07 -13.83 -5.40
CA GLY A 19 2.48 -12.61 -4.81
C GLY A 19 2.67 -11.35 -5.67
N GLY A 20 2.88 -11.51 -6.97
CA GLY A 20 2.82 -10.41 -7.93
C GLY A 20 1.39 -9.94 -8.19
N ASN A 21 0.40 -10.84 -8.14
CA ASN A 21 -1.01 -10.57 -8.39
C ASN A 21 -1.90 -11.39 -7.44
N GLY A 22 -3.22 -11.37 -7.64
CA GLY A 22 -4.16 -12.22 -6.90
C GLY A 22 -4.50 -11.69 -5.50
N TYR A 23 -4.44 -10.39 -5.29
CA TYR A 23 -4.85 -9.74 -4.04
C TYR A 23 -6.33 -9.38 -4.05
N LEU A 24 -6.92 -9.43 -2.87
CA LEU A 24 -8.17 -8.74 -2.54
C LEU A 24 -7.83 -7.45 -1.82
N VAL A 25 -8.22 -6.33 -2.38
CA VAL A 25 -8.13 -5.01 -1.72
C VAL A 25 -9.49 -4.72 -1.09
N VAL A 26 -9.49 -4.38 0.19
CA VAL A 26 -10.71 -4.01 0.94
C VAL A 26 -10.46 -2.66 1.60
N GLN A 27 -11.38 -1.75 1.41
CA GLN A 27 -11.41 -0.46 2.10
C GLN A 27 -12.57 -0.46 3.10
N PRO A 28 -12.31 -0.78 4.38
CA PRO A 28 -13.34 -0.70 5.41
C PRO A 28 -13.71 0.75 5.69
N ALA A 29 -14.96 0.98 6.07
CA ALA A 29 -15.42 2.28 6.53
C ALA A 29 -14.88 2.58 7.92
N PHE A 30 -13.84 3.41 7.99
CA PHE A 30 -13.22 3.84 9.25
C PHE A 30 -13.74 5.18 9.76
N GLU A 31 -14.70 5.81 9.07
CA GLU A 31 -15.22 7.15 9.38
C GLU A 31 -15.86 7.25 10.78
N SER A 32 -16.29 6.11 11.33
CA SER A 32 -16.83 6.05 12.69
C SER A 32 -15.78 6.08 13.81
N PHE A 33 -14.50 5.97 13.46
CA PHE A 33 -13.42 5.98 14.45
C PHE A 33 -12.82 7.39 14.57
N SER A 34 -12.88 7.97 15.75
CA SER A 34 -12.37 9.31 16.04
C SER A 34 -10.88 9.36 16.41
N ALA A 35 -10.23 8.21 16.55
CA ALA A 35 -8.85 8.12 17.01
C ALA A 35 -8.06 7.09 16.22
N GLU A 36 -6.87 7.47 15.79
CA GLU A 36 -5.95 6.69 14.97
C GLU A 36 -5.64 5.31 15.57
N TYR A 37 -5.42 5.24 16.89
CA TYR A 37 -5.14 3.96 17.56
C TYR A 37 -6.30 2.96 17.45
N LYS A 38 -7.56 3.43 17.46
CA LYS A 38 -8.74 2.57 17.27
C LYS A 38 -8.82 2.02 15.85
N ILE A 39 -8.42 2.82 14.86
CA ILE A 39 -8.31 2.38 13.46
C ILE A 39 -7.25 1.29 13.36
N ALA A 40 -6.08 1.49 13.96
CA ALA A 40 -5.00 0.50 13.96
C ALA A 40 -5.42 -0.82 14.65
N GLU A 41 -6.11 -0.75 15.78
CA GLU A 41 -6.66 -1.94 16.46
C GLU A 41 -7.69 -2.67 15.58
N ALA A 42 -8.58 -1.94 14.92
CA ALA A 42 -9.57 -2.51 14.02
C ALA A 42 -8.89 -3.19 12.80
N ILE A 43 -7.84 -2.58 12.25
CA ILE A 43 -7.04 -3.16 11.17
C ILE A 43 -6.39 -4.47 11.64
N ARG A 44 -5.74 -4.48 12.81
CA ARG A 44 -5.13 -5.69 13.38
C ARG A 44 -6.16 -6.81 13.60
N ALA A 45 -7.32 -6.45 14.16
CA ALA A 45 -8.40 -7.41 14.38
C ALA A 45 -8.93 -7.99 13.05
N PHE A 46 -9.16 -7.13 12.05
CA PHE A 46 -9.62 -7.55 10.73
C PHE A 46 -8.58 -8.43 10.02
N TRP A 47 -7.30 -8.04 10.06
CA TRP A 47 -6.19 -8.82 9.51
C TRP A 47 -6.13 -10.22 10.11
N LYS A 48 -6.15 -10.32 11.43
CA LYS A 48 -6.19 -11.62 12.15
C LYS A 48 -7.44 -12.44 11.82
N LEU A 49 -8.59 -11.76 11.71
CA LEU A 49 -9.85 -12.43 11.38
C LEU A 49 -9.83 -13.05 9.98
N VAL A 50 -9.33 -12.34 8.98
CA VAL A 50 -9.26 -12.87 7.60
C VAL A 50 -8.13 -13.88 7.47
N ASN A 51 -6.97 -13.60 8.02
CA ASN A 51 -5.78 -14.45 8.04
C ASN A 51 -5.41 -15.02 6.66
N ARG A 52 -5.16 -14.12 5.71
CA ARG A 52 -4.78 -14.46 4.33
C ARG A 52 -3.68 -13.51 3.82
N PRO A 53 -2.56 -14.02 3.27
CA PRO A 53 -1.44 -13.19 2.83
C PRO A 53 -1.78 -12.34 1.59
N ASN A 54 -2.82 -12.69 0.85
CA ASN A 54 -3.28 -11.96 -0.31
C ASN A 54 -4.48 -11.03 -0.02
N LEU A 55 -4.60 -10.56 1.21
CA LEU A 55 -5.46 -9.46 1.59
C LEU A 55 -4.63 -8.17 1.62
N ILE A 56 -5.18 -7.07 1.16
CA ILE A 56 -4.68 -5.70 1.35
C ILE A 56 -5.80 -4.89 2.00
N ILE A 57 -5.49 -4.21 3.08
CA ILE A 57 -6.42 -3.27 3.72
C ILE A 57 -6.07 -1.88 3.22
N ALA A 58 -6.98 -1.28 2.45
CA ALA A 58 -6.80 0.06 1.91
C ALA A 58 -7.44 1.11 2.83
N LEU A 59 -6.83 2.28 2.87
CA LEU A 59 -7.33 3.44 3.60
C LEU A 59 -6.90 4.72 2.87
N PRO A 60 -7.68 5.80 2.99
CA PRO A 60 -7.27 7.08 2.43
C PRO A 60 -5.94 7.55 3.04
N VAL A 61 -5.09 8.16 2.23
CA VAL A 61 -3.83 8.73 2.71
C VAL A 61 -4.12 9.80 3.79
N GLY A 62 -3.33 9.80 4.87
CA GLY A 62 -3.50 10.72 5.99
C GLY A 62 -4.45 10.25 7.09
N VAL A 63 -5.12 9.11 6.94
CA VAL A 63 -5.94 8.50 8.01
C VAL A 63 -5.09 7.95 9.15
N LEU A 64 -3.89 7.47 8.82
CA LEU A 64 -2.88 7.03 9.79
C LEU A 64 -1.59 7.83 9.60
N SER A 65 -0.94 8.16 10.71
CA SER A 65 0.40 8.73 10.68
C SER A 65 1.45 7.72 10.21
N PRO A 66 2.59 8.16 9.66
CA PRO A 66 3.69 7.26 9.27
C PRO A 66 4.15 6.31 10.38
N SER A 67 4.15 6.77 11.62
CA SER A 67 4.50 5.94 12.77
C SER A 67 3.54 4.75 12.91
N VAL A 68 2.23 5.00 12.88
CA VAL A 68 1.21 3.96 13.10
C VAL A 68 1.12 2.99 11.93
N PHE A 69 1.12 3.48 10.69
CA PHE A 69 1.09 2.54 9.58
C PHE A 69 2.43 1.81 9.37
N GLY A 70 3.55 2.41 9.78
CA GLY A 70 4.85 1.75 9.82
C GLY A 70 4.88 0.57 10.80
N GLU A 71 4.26 0.72 11.98
CA GLU A 71 4.08 -0.39 12.93
C GLU A 71 3.28 -1.52 12.31
N LEU A 72 2.13 -1.22 11.68
CA LEU A 72 1.27 -2.24 11.05
C LEU A 72 2.02 -2.99 9.93
N LEU A 73 2.79 -2.28 9.10
CA LEU A 73 3.63 -2.90 8.08
C LEU A 73 4.70 -3.80 8.71
N SER A 74 5.36 -3.35 9.79
CA SER A 74 6.37 -4.13 10.51
C SER A 74 5.78 -5.39 11.16
N GLU A 75 4.51 -5.35 11.56
CA GLU A 75 3.75 -6.51 12.02
C GLU A 75 3.40 -7.49 10.88
N GLY A 76 3.50 -7.06 9.62
CA GLY A 76 3.21 -7.86 8.42
C GLY A 76 1.80 -7.69 7.87
N VAL A 77 1.13 -6.59 8.22
CA VAL A 77 -0.16 -6.22 7.64
C VAL A 77 0.06 -5.60 6.27
N ASN A 78 -0.58 -6.12 5.23
CA ASN A 78 -0.54 -5.51 3.91
C ASN A 78 -1.44 -4.28 3.87
N LEU A 79 -0.89 -3.14 3.51
CA LEU A 79 -1.62 -1.88 3.44
C LEU A 79 -1.66 -1.33 2.02
N GLY A 80 -2.79 -0.69 1.70
CA GLY A 80 -2.98 0.13 0.50
C GLY A 80 -3.36 1.55 0.90
N PHE A 81 -2.88 2.54 0.17
CA PHE A 81 -3.22 3.95 0.39
C PHE A 81 -3.96 4.46 -0.83
N SER A 82 -5.22 4.88 -0.65
CA SER A 82 -6.03 5.51 -1.69
C SER A 82 -5.90 7.03 -1.64
N SER A 83 -6.39 7.68 -2.68
CA SER A 83 -6.41 9.15 -2.80
C SER A 83 -5.02 9.80 -2.69
N VAL A 84 -4.03 9.15 -3.26
CA VAL A 84 -2.66 9.70 -3.30
C VAL A 84 -2.56 10.68 -4.46
N THR A 85 -2.40 11.96 -4.14
CA THR A 85 -2.41 13.08 -5.10
C THR A 85 -1.11 13.89 -5.13
N SER A 86 -0.07 13.49 -4.40
CA SER A 86 1.19 14.24 -4.35
C SER A 86 2.42 13.35 -4.20
N GLU A 87 3.52 13.82 -4.78
CA GLU A 87 4.83 13.17 -4.66
C GLU A 87 5.29 13.07 -3.19
N SER A 88 5.02 14.09 -2.37
CA SER A 88 5.40 14.08 -0.96
C SER A 88 4.75 12.94 -0.19
N ARG A 89 3.49 12.62 -0.48
CA ARG A 89 2.78 11.49 0.13
C ARG A 89 3.33 10.15 -0.36
N ILE A 90 3.68 10.05 -1.63
CA ILE A 90 4.36 8.84 -2.16
C ILE A 90 5.69 8.62 -1.44
N ARG A 91 6.50 9.67 -1.27
CA ARG A 91 7.79 9.57 -0.55
C ARG A 91 7.59 9.14 0.90
N GLU A 92 6.62 9.71 1.59
CA GLU A 92 6.27 9.34 2.97
C GLU A 92 5.91 7.84 3.07
N ILE A 93 5.05 7.35 2.17
CA ILE A 93 4.67 5.93 2.10
C ILE A 93 5.89 5.06 1.80
N ALA A 94 6.69 5.45 0.81
CA ALA A 94 7.86 4.72 0.37
C ALA A 94 8.91 4.56 1.48
N GLU A 95 9.29 5.66 2.14
CA GLU A 95 10.27 5.62 3.23
C GLU A 95 9.76 4.84 4.44
N THR A 96 8.49 4.98 4.78
CA THR A 96 7.90 4.22 5.88
C THR A 96 7.84 2.72 5.55
N TYR A 97 7.50 2.36 4.31
CA TYR A 97 7.53 0.96 3.86
C TYR A 97 8.94 0.38 3.90
N LEU A 98 9.94 1.15 3.45
CA LEU A 98 11.34 0.74 3.50
C LEU A 98 11.81 0.50 4.95
N ALA A 99 11.51 1.42 5.85
CA ALA A 99 11.84 1.28 7.28
C ALA A 99 11.18 0.04 7.89
N ALA A 100 9.93 -0.24 7.55
CA ALA A 100 9.23 -1.45 8.00
C ALA A 100 9.88 -2.73 7.47
N LEU A 101 10.31 -2.76 6.21
CA LEU A 101 11.05 -3.89 5.64
C LEU A 101 12.40 -4.09 6.32
N GLU A 102 13.15 -3.02 6.58
CA GLU A 102 14.43 -3.07 7.30
C GLU A 102 14.26 -3.59 8.72
N SER A 103 13.24 -3.13 9.44
CA SER A 103 12.91 -3.65 10.77
C SER A 103 12.60 -5.15 10.72
N ARG A 104 11.78 -5.60 9.76
CA ARG A 104 11.46 -7.02 9.58
C ARG A 104 12.70 -7.85 9.26
N ALA A 105 13.59 -7.33 8.40
CA ALA A 105 14.83 -8.01 8.07
C ALA A 105 15.74 -8.15 9.29
N ALA A 106 15.88 -7.09 10.09
CA ALA A 106 16.67 -7.12 11.32
C ALA A 106 16.13 -8.12 12.36
N GLU A 107 14.82 -8.31 12.40
CA GLU A 107 14.15 -9.28 13.28
C GLU A 107 14.07 -10.70 12.69
N GLY A 108 14.62 -10.95 11.50
CA GLY A 108 14.56 -12.24 10.82
C GLY A 108 13.14 -12.64 10.34
N LYS A 109 12.23 -11.68 10.23
CA LYS A 109 10.84 -11.91 9.76
C LYS A 109 10.77 -11.99 8.24
N THR A 110 9.87 -12.81 7.74
CA THR A 110 9.61 -12.94 6.29
C THR A 110 9.14 -11.62 5.68
N MET A 111 9.80 -11.16 4.62
CA MET A 111 9.43 -9.96 3.86
C MET A 111 8.57 -10.28 2.62
N GLY A 112 8.72 -11.45 2.03
CA GLY A 112 8.09 -11.84 0.76
C GLY A 112 6.56 -11.88 0.76
N THR A 113 5.91 -11.86 1.91
CA THR A 113 4.45 -11.78 2.04
C THR A 113 3.94 -10.36 2.26
N LEU A 114 4.82 -9.43 2.62
CA LEU A 114 4.44 -8.03 2.85
C LEU A 114 4.23 -7.31 1.52
N CYS A 115 3.11 -6.61 1.40
CA CYS A 115 2.78 -5.79 0.25
C CYS A 115 2.32 -4.41 0.72
N CYS A 116 2.90 -3.37 0.12
CA CYS A 116 2.44 -2.00 0.24
C CYS A 116 2.07 -1.47 -1.14
N MET A 117 0.96 -0.73 -1.22
CA MET A 117 0.40 -0.22 -2.48
C MET A 117 -0.03 1.23 -2.28
N ALA A 118 0.17 2.04 -3.31
CA ALA A 118 -0.37 3.39 -3.41
C ALA A 118 -1.32 3.47 -4.61
N ALA A 119 -2.56 3.87 -4.38
CA ALA A 119 -3.53 4.09 -5.44
C ALA A 119 -3.61 5.59 -5.76
N VAL A 120 -3.41 5.91 -7.03
CA VAL A 120 -3.51 7.25 -7.59
C VAL A 120 -4.82 7.35 -8.33
N GLU A 121 -5.73 8.14 -7.82
CA GLU A 121 -7.07 8.32 -8.36
C GLU A 121 -7.10 9.55 -9.27
N ALA A 122 -7.29 9.31 -10.56
CA ALA A 122 -7.35 10.34 -11.59
C ALA A 122 -8.59 11.23 -11.46
N ASP A 123 -9.72 10.63 -11.11
CA ASP A 123 -11.02 11.28 -11.02
C ASP A 123 -11.15 12.28 -9.85
N ILE A 124 -10.37 12.13 -8.80
CA ILE A 124 -10.32 13.14 -7.71
C ILE A 124 -9.76 14.46 -8.23
N LEU A 125 -8.84 14.42 -9.17
CA LEU A 125 -8.29 15.61 -9.81
C LEU A 125 -9.32 16.26 -10.76
N ASP A 126 -10.15 15.47 -11.43
CA ASP A 126 -11.20 15.93 -12.34
C ASP A 126 -12.25 16.83 -11.67
N ASN A 127 -12.54 16.58 -10.40
CA ASN A 127 -13.56 17.33 -9.66
C ASN A 127 -13.04 18.66 -9.06
N THR A 128 -11.73 18.90 -9.08
CA THR A 128 -11.10 20.05 -8.43
C THR A 128 -10.52 21.08 -9.39
N LEU A 129 -10.35 20.74 -10.65
CA LEU A 129 -9.75 21.60 -11.69
C LEU A 129 -10.66 21.68 -12.93
N GLU A 130 -10.63 22.83 -13.61
CA GLU A 130 -11.26 22.98 -14.92
C GLU A 130 -10.64 22.00 -15.92
N ALA A 131 -11.47 21.27 -16.67
CA ALA A 131 -11.06 20.16 -17.55
C ALA A 131 -9.91 20.51 -18.52
N GLU A 132 -9.80 21.78 -18.96
CA GLU A 132 -8.70 22.23 -19.83
C GLU A 132 -7.33 22.24 -19.12
N LYS A 133 -7.30 22.53 -17.81
CA LYS A 133 -6.06 22.52 -17.00
C LYS A 133 -5.63 21.11 -16.60
N LEU A 134 -6.57 20.21 -16.52
CA LEU A 134 -6.32 18.80 -16.16
C LEU A 134 -5.50 18.08 -17.23
N ASN A 135 -5.79 18.31 -18.52
CA ASN A 135 -5.10 17.66 -19.61
C ASN A 135 -3.58 17.92 -19.62
N ASP A 136 -3.15 19.05 -19.04
CA ASP A 136 -1.72 19.40 -18.96
C ASP A 136 -1.07 18.95 -17.63
N ILE A 137 -1.82 19.02 -16.54
CA ILE A 137 -1.30 18.75 -15.18
C ILE A 137 -1.28 17.25 -14.87
N PHE A 138 -2.28 16.52 -15.29
CA PHE A 138 -2.42 15.10 -14.98
C PHE A 138 -1.27 14.24 -15.52
N PRO A 139 -0.85 14.34 -16.81
CA PRO A 139 0.30 13.59 -17.31
C PRO A 139 1.60 13.93 -16.56
N MET A 140 1.77 15.18 -16.16
CA MET A 140 2.95 15.62 -15.41
C MET A 140 2.96 15.01 -14.01
N LEU A 141 1.85 15.05 -13.28
CA LEU A 141 1.73 14.47 -11.94
C LEU A 141 1.90 12.95 -11.95
N THR A 142 1.29 12.26 -12.91
CA THR A 142 1.41 10.81 -13.05
C THR A 142 2.84 10.40 -13.36
N SER A 143 3.53 11.15 -14.23
CA SER A 143 4.95 10.94 -14.54
C SER A 143 5.81 11.13 -13.27
N GLN A 144 5.62 12.23 -12.54
CA GLN A 144 6.37 12.50 -11.31
C GLN A 144 6.19 11.40 -10.26
N ILE A 145 4.96 10.94 -10.07
CA ILE A 145 4.67 9.84 -9.14
C ILE A 145 5.31 8.54 -9.61
N ALA A 146 5.20 8.22 -10.90
CA ALA A 146 5.82 7.02 -11.47
C ALA A 146 7.34 7.04 -11.33
N ASP A 147 7.98 8.17 -11.63
CA ASP A 147 9.42 8.38 -11.50
C ASP A 147 9.87 8.28 -10.04
N CYS A 148 9.10 8.84 -9.11
CA CYS A 148 9.37 8.76 -7.69
C CYS A 148 9.39 7.29 -7.20
N VAL A 149 8.36 6.51 -7.54
CA VAL A 149 8.28 5.09 -7.15
C VAL A 149 9.31 4.26 -7.90
N GLY A 150 9.56 4.55 -9.18
CA GLY A 150 10.61 3.91 -9.95
C GLY A 150 11.98 4.10 -9.32
N SER A 151 12.33 5.34 -9.00
CA SER A 151 13.59 5.70 -8.32
C SER A 151 13.71 5.06 -6.94
N PHE A 152 12.63 5.04 -6.17
CA PHE A 152 12.58 4.38 -4.87
C PHE A 152 12.84 2.87 -4.99
N ASN A 153 12.13 2.18 -5.88
CA ASN A 153 12.31 0.74 -6.08
C ASN A 153 13.70 0.39 -6.65
N GLN A 154 14.36 1.32 -7.32
CA GLN A 154 15.72 1.17 -7.84
C GLN A 154 16.81 1.59 -6.86
N SER A 155 16.46 2.16 -5.70
CA SER A 155 17.43 2.54 -4.68
C SER A 155 18.24 1.33 -4.19
N GLU A 156 19.50 1.54 -3.80
CA GLU A 156 20.35 0.44 -3.31
C GLU A 156 19.77 -0.24 -2.06
N ARG A 157 19.12 0.53 -1.18
CA ARG A 157 18.48 0.00 0.02
C ARG A 157 17.33 -0.95 -0.36
N MET A 158 16.46 -0.50 -1.28
CA MET A 158 15.31 -1.32 -1.70
C MET A 158 15.76 -2.57 -2.50
N LYS A 159 16.75 -2.43 -3.38
CA LYS A 159 17.33 -3.57 -4.13
C LYS A 159 17.85 -4.65 -3.20
N LYS A 160 18.63 -4.30 -2.18
CA LYS A 160 19.11 -5.25 -1.16
C LYS A 160 17.98 -6.05 -0.51
N LEU A 161 16.90 -5.36 -0.17
CA LEU A 161 15.74 -6.00 0.45
C LEU A 161 14.97 -6.87 -0.55
N MET A 162 14.88 -6.46 -1.81
CA MET A 162 14.26 -7.25 -2.88
C MET A 162 15.06 -8.51 -3.19
N ASP A 163 16.39 -8.45 -3.19
CA ASP A 163 17.27 -9.61 -3.32
C ASP A 163 17.07 -10.60 -2.15
N ALA A 164 16.70 -10.09 -0.98
CA ALA A 164 16.31 -10.86 0.19
C ALA A 164 14.82 -11.27 0.21
N GLY A 165 14.09 -11.03 -0.88
CA GLY A 165 12.71 -11.47 -1.10
C GLY A 165 11.62 -10.44 -0.79
N ALA A 166 11.95 -9.19 -0.47
CA ALA A 166 10.94 -8.14 -0.32
C ALA A 166 10.26 -7.80 -1.65
N LYS A 167 9.06 -7.25 -1.57
CA LYS A 167 8.32 -6.78 -2.75
C LYS A 167 8.51 -5.29 -2.97
N PRO A 168 8.50 -4.81 -4.22
CA PRO A 168 8.53 -3.39 -4.51
C PRO A 168 7.27 -2.68 -4.00
N LEU A 169 7.37 -1.38 -3.74
CA LEU A 169 6.20 -0.53 -3.59
C LEU A 169 5.43 -0.50 -4.92
N ARG A 170 4.13 -0.67 -4.87
CA ARG A 170 3.27 -0.77 -6.05
C ARG A 170 2.43 0.47 -6.23
N ILE A 171 2.22 0.86 -7.48
CA ILE A 171 1.22 1.87 -7.86
C ILE A 171 0.03 1.17 -8.50
N LEU A 172 -1.16 1.61 -8.13
CA LEU A 172 -2.41 1.31 -8.81
C LEU A 172 -2.96 2.62 -9.38
N TRP A 173 -3.15 2.66 -10.68
CA TRP A 173 -3.78 3.77 -11.39
C TRP A 173 -5.28 3.49 -11.50
N MET A 174 -6.12 4.41 -11.03
CA MET A 174 -7.58 4.30 -11.05
C MET A 174 -8.22 5.53 -11.66
#